data_73652f85dae2d6f9f62be166856d2e88
#
_entry.id   73652f85dae2d6f9f62be166856d2e88
#
_cell.length_a   1.000
_cell.length_b   1.000
_cell.length_c   1.000
_cell.angle_alpha   90.00
_cell.angle_beta   90.00
_cell.angle_gamma   90.00
#
_symmetry.space_group_name_H-M   'P 1'
#
loop_
_entity.id
_entity.type
_entity.pdbx_description
1 polymer ?
#
loop_
_entity_poly.entity_id
_entity_poly.type
_entity_poly.pdbx_seq_one_letter_code
_entity_poly.pdbx_strand_id
1 'polypeptide(L)'
;DASGDNHVLTDIWSVHNYTQEKDKLIDELKITEGQEPYRNSRDKKYLAVYEGQPYMLDEFGGIPWMAATDRNNSWGYGGMPKDEEAFYQRLEGQIDALIASKHVCGFCYTQLTDVEQEKNGVYYYDRRPKLDMKRIKAIFEKIPSRPAK
;
A
#
# COMPACT_ATOMS: atom_id res chain seq x y z
N ASP A 1 -2.94 -8.95 11.78
CA ASP A 1 -2.44 -9.97 10.85
C ASP A 1 -2.73 -9.55 9.41
N ALA A 2 -1.93 -10.00 8.47
CA ALA A 2 -2.07 -9.67 7.04
C ALA A 2 -3.06 -10.63 6.37
N SER A 3 -4.30 -10.63 6.80
CA SER A 3 -5.34 -11.54 6.30
C SER A 3 -6.03 -11.06 5.02
N GLY A 4 -5.66 -9.88 4.51
CA GLY A 4 -6.28 -9.30 3.33
C GLY A 4 -7.76 -8.97 3.53
N ASP A 5 -8.11 -8.42 4.69
CA ASP A 5 -9.46 -8.04 5.13
C ASP A 5 -10.43 -9.19 5.52
N ASN A 6 -9.92 -10.38 5.69
CA ASN A 6 -10.71 -11.53 6.16
C ASN A 6 -10.72 -11.60 7.70
N HIS A 7 -11.45 -10.71 8.34
CA HIS A 7 -11.55 -10.64 9.80
C HIS A 7 -12.71 -11.50 10.33
N VAL A 8 -12.44 -12.29 11.37
CA VAL A 8 -13.48 -12.99 12.16
C VAL A 8 -13.81 -12.14 13.39
N LEU A 9 -12.77 -11.67 14.08
CA LEU A 9 -12.82 -10.71 15.18
C LEU A 9 -11.57 -9.86 15.09
N THR A 10 -11.70 -8.53 15.17
CA THR A 10 -10.54 -7.65 15.01
C THR A 10 -10.68 -6.34 15.77
N ASP A 11 -9.59 -5.89 16.37
CA ASP A 11 -9.45 -4.57 17.00
C ASP A 11 -8.97 -3.50 16.01
N ILE A 12 -8.34 -3.92 14.89
CA ILE A 12 -7.87 -3.05 13.82
C ILE A 12 -8.43 -3.58 12.51
N TRP A 13 -9.10 -2.72 11.76
CA TRP A 13 -9.60 -3.06 10.44
C TRP A 13 -8.50 -2.91 9.40
N SER A 14 -7.83 -4.00 9.08
CA SER A 14 -6.74 -4.00 8.10
C SER A 14 -7.21 -4.45 6.72
N VAL A 15 -6.63 -3.86 5.68
CA VAL A 15 -6.93 -4.21 4.29
C VAL A 15 -5.67 -4.16 3.43
N HIS A 16 -5.64 -4.99 2.38
CA HIS A 16 -4.68 -4.88 1.30
C HIS A 16 -5.28 -3.99 0.20
N ASN A 17 -4.57 -2.95 -0.20
CA ASN A 17 -4.98 -2.11 -1.32
C ASN A 17 -3.77 -1.77 -2.19
N TYR A 18 -3.75 -2.32 -3.40
CA TYR A 18 -2.68 -2.15 -4.38
C TYR A 18 -3.05 -1.19 -5.52
N THR A 19 -4.00 -0.30 -5.29
CA THR A 19 -4.34 0.76 -6.25
C THR A 19 -3.14 1.68 -6.46
N GLN A 20 -2.77 1.88 -7.72
CA GLN A 20 -1.55 2.58 -8.10
C GLN A 20 -1.77 4.07 -8.39
N GLU A 21 -2.99 4.44 -8.70
CA GLU A 21 -3.39 5.82 -9.03
C GLU A 21 -3.82 6.56 -7.79
N LYS A 22 -3.16 7.71 -7.53
CA LYS A 22 -3.40 8.55 -6.34
C LYS A 22 -4.87 8.88 -6.12
N ASP A 23 -5.54 9.42 -7.15
CA ASP A 23 -6.92 9.91 -7.01
C ASP A 23 -7.90 8.76 -6.75
N LYS A 24 -7.70 7.62 -7.41
CA LYS A 24 -8.49 6.43 -7.18
C LYS A 24 -8.27 5.89 -5.76
N LEU A 25 -7.03 5.86 -5.28
CA LEU A 25 -6.72 5.45 -3.92
C LEU A 25 -7.38 6.38 -2.90
N ILE A 26 -7.36 7.70 -3.12
CA ILE A 26 -8.08 8.68 -2.28
C ILE A 26 -9.57 8.35 -2.20
N ASP A 27 -10.20 8.02 -3.33
CA ASP A 27 -11.62 7.68 -3.37
C ASP A 27 -11.94 6.39 -2.62
N GLU A 28 -11.10 5.36 -2.78
CA GLU A 28 -11.25 4.07 -2.08
C GLU A 28 -11.02 4.18 -0.56
N LEU A 29 -10.22 5.14 -0.10
CA LEU A 29 -9.95 5.37 1.32
C LEU A 29 -11.01 6.20 2.04
N LYS A 30 -12.04 6.67 1.32
CA LYS A 30 -13.17 7.39 1.93
C LYS A 30 -14.07 6.40 2.66
N ILE A 31 -14.32 6.68 3.94
CA ILE A 31 -15.35 5.98 4.73
C ILE A 31 -16.54 6.93 4.86
N THR A 32 -17.66 6.56 4.28
CA THR A 32 -18.91 7.32 4.35
C THR A 32 -19.79 6.71 5.42
N GLU A 33 -20.49 7.54 6.18
CA GLU A 33 -21.43 7.08 7.22
C GLU A 33 -22.45 6.09 6.64
N GLY A 34 -22.58 4.95 7.31
CA GLY A 34 -23.46 3.86 6.88
C GLY A 34 -22.89 2.98 5.75
N GLN A 35 -21.67 3.22 5.32
CA GLN A 35 -20.99 2.37 4.35
C GLN A 35 -19.77 1.66 4.97
N GLU A 36 -19.53 0.45 4.52
CA GLU A 36 -18.27 -0.24 4.87
C GLU A 36 -17.09 0.41 4.18
N PRO A 37 -15.90 0.45 4.83
CA PRO A 37 -14.67 0.84 4.17
C PRO A 37 -14.33 -0.10 3.01
N TYR A 38 -13.43 0.34 2.13
CA TYR A 38 -12.93 -0.50 1.04
C TYR A 38 -12.48 -1.87 1.56
N ARG A 39 -12.84 -2.89 0.82
CA ARG A 39 -12.43 -4.28 1.03
C ARG A 39 -11.90 -4.87 -0.26
N ASN A 40 -10.84 -5.64 -0.17
CA ASN A 40 -10.32 -6.43 -1.29
C ASN A 40 -11.03 -7.79 -1.42
N SER A 41 -11.54 -8.34 -0.32
CA SER A 41 -12.22 -9.64 -0.29
C SER A 41 -13.52 -9.64 -1.09
N ARG A 42 -13.72 -10.69 -1.88
CA ARG A 42 -14.93 -10.94 -2.64
C ARG A 42 -15.97 -11.77 -1.88
N ASP A 43 -15.53 -12.53 -0.88
CA ASP A 43 -16.42 -13.39 -0.09
C ASP A 43 -16.75 -12.73 1.26
N LYS A 44 -17.96 -12.18 1.34
CA LYS A 44 -18.45 -11.45 2.53
C LYS A 44 -19.13 -12.36 3.57
N LYS A 45 -19.29 -13.65 3.31
CA LYS A 45 -20.17 -14.52 4.10
C LYS A 45 -19.69 -14.76 5.54
N TYR A 46 -18.40 -14.67 5.79
CA TYR A 46 -17.80 -15.01 7.08
C TYR A 46 -17.00 -13.85 7.69
N LEU A 47 -17.20 -12.65 7.22
CA LEU A 47 -16.42 -11.50 7.64
C LEU A 47 -17.06 -10.74 8.78
N ALA A 48 -16.25 -10.24 9.70
CA ALA A 48 -16.66 -9.28 10.71
C ALA A 48 -17.33 -8.05 10.07
N VAL A 49 -18.21 -7.40 10.81
CA VAL A 49 -18.80 -6.12 10.42
C VAL A 49 -17.87 -4.99 10.89
N TYR A 50 -17.68 -3.99 10.05
CA TYR A 50 -16.96 -2.79 10.45
C TYR A 50 -17.81 -1.96 11.41
N GLU A 51 -17.30 -1.71 12.60
CA GLU A 51 -17.98 -0.99 13.70
C GLU A 51 -17.19 0.27 14.12
N GLY A 52 -16.33 0.79 13.23
CA GLY A 52 -15.52 1.97 13.51
C GLY A 52 -14.13 1.66 14.06
N GLN A 53 -13.63 0.43 13.91
CA GLN A 53 -12.27 0.08 14.27
C GLN A 53 -11.26 0.98 13.55
N PRO A 54 -10.06 1.23 14.14
CA PRO A 54 -8.98 1.90 13.43
C PRO A 54 -8.69 1.22 12.08
N TYR A 55 -8.66 2.01 11.00
CA TYR A 55 -8.48 1.51 9.64
C TYR A 55 -7.03 1.58 9.20
N MET A 56 -6.47 0.46 8.79
CA MET A 56 -5.05 0.32 8.42
C MET A 56 -4.90 -0.36 7.05
N LEU A 57 -4.01 0.18 6.21
CA LEU A 57 -3.52 -0.54 5.04
C LEU A 57 -2.29 -1.36 5.44
N ASP A 58 -2.48 -2.59 5.86
CA ASP A 58 -1.39 -3.48 6.25
C ASP A 58 -0.60 -4.02 5.06
N GLU A 59 -1.14 -3.85 3.83
CA GLU A 59 -0.37 -3.96 2.58
C GLU A 59 -0.82 -2.92 1.55
N PHE A 60 0.14 -2.20 0.98
CA PHE A 60 -0.07 -1.30 -0.16
C PHE A 60 1.20 -1.16 -1.00
N GLY A 61 1.09 -0.50 -2.14
CA GLY A 61 2.24 -0.21 -3.01
C GLY A 61 2.50 -1.32 -4.00
N GLY A 62 3.41 -2.22 -3.68
CA GLY A 62 3.73 -3.36 -4.54
C GLY A 62 4.27 -2.97 -5.92
N ILE A 63 4.86 -1.77 -6.06
CA ILE A 63 5.31 -1.20 -7.33
C ILE A 63 6.49 -2.04 -7.86
N PRO A 64 6.36 -2.71 -9.01
CA PRO A 64 7.45 -3.53 -9.52
C PRO A 64 8.64 -2.66 -9.96
N TRP A 65 9.84 -3.09 -9.58
CA TRP A 65 11.09 -2.50 -10.07
C TRP A 65 12.15 -3.58 -10.23
N MET A 66 12.54 -3.86 -11.49
CA MET A 66 13.41 -4.97 -11.82
C MET A 66 14.19 -4.73 -13.11
N ALA A 67 15.27 -5.49 -13.32
CA ALA A 67 16.01 -5.49 -14.56
C ALA A 67 15.15 -6.00 -15.74
N ALA A 68 15.48 -5.56 -16.96
CA ALA A 68 14.75 -5.97 -18.15
C ALA A 68 14.75 -7.50 -18.38
N THR A 69 15.82 -8.18 -17.94
CA THR A 69 15.98 -9.63 -18.02
C THR A 69 14.98 -10.41 -17.15
N ASP A 70 14.46 -9.80 -16.11
CA ASP A 70 13.61 -10.48 -15.12
C ASP A 70 12.11 -10.35 -15.44
N ARG A 71 11.75 -9.43 -16.35
CA ARG A 71 10.34 -9.04 -16.62
C ARG A 71 9.43 -10.18 -17.01
N ASN A 72 9.93 -11.19 -17.73
CA ASN A 72 9.09 -12.28 -18.22
C ASN A 72 8.70 -13.30 -17.16
N ASN A 73 9.45 -13.36 -16.05
CA ASN A 73 9.27 -14.36 -15.00
C ASN A 73 9.01 -13.72 -13.63
N SER A 74 8.69 -12.43 -13.61
CA SER A 74 8.52 -11.68 -12.36
C SER A 74 7.30 -10.78 -12.44
N TRP A 75 6.76 -10.41 -11.28
CA TRP A 75 5.54 -9.63 -11.18
C TRP A 75 5.59 -8.59 -10.05
N GLY A 76 4.62 -7.72 -10.06
CA GLY A 76 4.28 -6.72 -9.08
C GLY A 76 2.98 -6.05 -9.51
N TYR A 77 2.50 -5.07 -8.77
CA TYR A 77 1.19 -4.48 -8.99
C TYR A 77 1.24 -3.25 -9.92
N GLY A 78 0.26 -3.13 -10.83
CA GLY A 78 0.05 -1.95 -11.66
C GLY A 78 1.07 -1.71 -12.77
N GLY A 79 1.84 -2.73 -13.12
CA GLY A 79 2.86 -2.63 -14.16
C GLY A 79 4.10 -1.81 -13.75
N MET A 80 5.22 -2.09 -14.40
CA MET A 80 6.49 -1.46 -14.08
C MET A 80 6.51 0.01 -14.54
N PRO A 81 6.96 0.95 -13.71
CA PRO A 81 7.20 2.33 -14.09
C PRO A 81 8.22 2.42 -15.25
N LYS A 82 8.08 3.44 -16.09
CA LYS A 82 8.97 3.64 -17.26
C LYS A 82 10.42 3.97 -16.86
N ASP A 83 10.61 4.65 -15.74
CA ASP A 83 11.89 5.10 -15.18
C ASP A 83 11.78 5.25 -13.66
N GLU A 84 12.92 5.51 -13.00
CA GLU A 84 12.97 5.70 -11.55
C GLU A 84 12.14 6.90 -11.09
N GLU A 85 12.10 7.98 -11.85
CA GLU A 85 11.30 9.16 -11.51
C GLU A 85 9.81 8.82 -11.46
N ALA A 86 9.32 8.04 -12.44
CA ALA A 86 7.95 7.57 -12.44
C ALA A 86 7.66 6.60 -11.27
N PHE A 87 8.65 5.83 -10.81
CA PHE A 87 8.53 5.04 -9.60
C PHE A 87 8.30 5.92 -8.37
N TYR A 88 9.18 6.92 -8.17
CA TYR A 88 9.08 7.83 -7.03
C TYR A 88 7.78 8.62 -7.03
N GLN A 89 7.36 9.14 -8.19
CA GLN A 89 6.10 9.87 -8.32
C GLN A 89 4.89 9.01 -7.95
N ARG A 90 4.89 7.74 -8.36
CA ARG A 90 3.82 6.80 -8.01
C ARG A 90 3.81 6.50 -6.52
N LEU A 91 4.95 6.17 -5.93
CA LEU A 91 5.08 5.92 -4.50
C LEU A 91 4.67 7.15 -3.68
N GLU A 92 5.15 8.33 -4.07
CA GLU A 92 4.81 9.59 -3.42
C GLU A 92 3.32 9.89 -3.50
N GLY A 93 2.69 9.65 -4.65
CA GLY A 93 1.25 9.79 -4.82
C GLY A 93 0.44 8.86 -3.91
N GLN A 94 0.87 7.62 -3.75
CA GLN A 94 0.24 6.68 -2.82
C GLN A 94 0.40 7.13 -1.36
N ILE A 95 1.60 7.53 -0.94
CA ILE A 95 1.85 8.05 0.42
C ILE A 95 1.02 9.31 0.68
N ASP A 96 0.96 10.24 -0.27
CA ASP A 96 0.13 11.46 -0.16
C ASP A 96 -1.36 11.11 0.03
N ALA A 97 -1.88 10.10 -0.69
CA ALA A 97 -3.26 9.64 -0.53
C ALA A 97 -3.52 9.09 0.88
N LEU A 98 -2.59 8.28 1.40
CA LEU A 98 -2.67 7.70 2.74
C LEU A 98 -2.65 8.78 3.84
N ILE A 99 -1.74 9.74 3.71
CA ILE A 99 -1.58 10.84 4.68
C ILE A 99 -2.81 11.78 4.65
N ALA A 100 -3.38 12.02 3.47
CA ALA A 100 -4.57 12.86 3.32
C ALA A 100 -5.84 12.21 3.88
N SER A 101 -5.87 10.90 4.04
CA SER A 101 -7.01 10.19 4.59
C SER A 101 -7.19 10.52 6.09
N LYS A 102 -8.44 10.85 6.47
CA LYS A 102 -8.81 11.07 7.87
C LYS A 102 -9.03 9.77 8.65
N HIS A 103 -9.16 8.66 7.93
CA HIS A 103 -9.55 7.38 8.49
C HIS A 103 -8.38 6.43 8.68
N VAL A 104 -7.35 6.52 7.82
CA VAL A 104 -6.17 5.66 7.90
C VAL A 104 -5.34 6.00 9.12
N CYS A 105 -5.15 5.02 10.01
CA CYS A 105 -4.34 5.16 11.22
C CYS A 105 -2.90 4.66 11.04
N GLY A 106 -2.63 3.86 10.01
CA GLY A 106 -1.31 3.31 9.71
C GLY A 106 -1.28 2.59 8.37
N PHE A 107 -0.07 2.33 7.89
CA PHE A 107 0.13 1.61 6.65
C PHE A 107 1.47 0.87 6.65
N CYS A 108 1.56 -0.21 5.84
CA CYS A 108 2.76 -0.99 5.63
C CYS A 108 2.98 -1.20 4.11
N TYR A 109 4.15 -0.82 3.64
CA TYR A 109 4.51 -0.95 2.21
C TYR A 109 4.90 -2.39 1.87
N THR A 110 4.36 -2.91 0.80
CA THR A 110 4.74 -4.18 0.20
C THR A 110 5.66 -3.91 -1.00
N GLN A 111 7.02 -4.20 -0.88
CA GLN A 111 7.61 -4.82 0.29
C GLN A 111 9.05 -4.34 0.52
N LEU A 112 9.68 -4.77 1.58
CA LEU A 112 11.05 -4.37 1.90
C LEU A 112 12.06 -4.95 0.91
N THR A 113 12.02 -6.27 0.68
CA THR A 113 12.92 -6.99 -0.24
C THR A 113 12.10 -7.79 -1.25
N ASP A 114 12.69 -8.06 -2.41
CA ASP A 114 12.12 -9.03 -3.35
C ASP A 114 11.95 -10.41 -2.69
N VAL A 115 10.92 -11.10 -3.09
CA VAL A 115 10.66 -12.51 -2.73
C VAL A 115 10.46 -13.31 -4.01
N GLU A 116 11.46 -14.08 -4.37
CA GLU A 116 11.46 -14.93 -5.59
C GLU A 116 11.04 -14.15 -6.85
N GLN A 117 9.86 -14.45 -7.42
CA GLN A 117 9.32 -13.79 -8.61
C GLN A 117 8.62 -12.47 -8.32
N GLU A 118 8.29 -12.19 -7.07
CA GLU A 118 7.68 -10.93 -6.67
C GLU A 118 8.75 -9.85 -6.51
N LYS A 119 8.87 -8.98 -7.54
CA LYS A 119 9.97 -8.00 -7.68
C LYS A 119 9.52 -6.57 -7.38
N ASN A 120 8.80 -6.39 -6.29
CA ASN A 120 8.30 -5.09 -5.82
C ASN A 120 8.97 -4.59 -4.52
N GLY A 121 10.03 -5.27 -4.08
CA GLY A 121 10.85 -4.80 -2.98
C GLY A 121 11.60 -3.51 -3.32
N VAL A 122 11.83 -2.65 -2.32
CA VAL A 122 12.73 -1.49 -2.46
C VAL A 122 14.20 -1.90 -2.38
N TYR A 123 14.46 -3.12 -1.90
CA TYR A 123 15.74 -3.80 -1.97
C TYR A 123 15.62 -5.06 -2.83
N TYR A 124 16.74 -5.46 -3.42
CA TYR A 124 16.86 -6.78 -4.01
C TYR A 124 16.76 -7.88 -2.94
N TYR A 125 16.60 -9.14 -3.37
CA TYR A 125 16.58 -10.30 -2.47
C TYR A 125 17.84 -10.37 -1.58
N ASP A 126 19.00 -10.00 -2.11
CA ASP A 126 20.28 -9.93 -1.40
C ASP A 126 20.46 -8.66 -0.55
N ARG A 127 19.41 -7.87 -0.40
CA ARG A 127 19.35 -6.62 0.39
C ARG A 127 20.17 -5.45 -0.15
N ARG A 128 20.70 -5.51 -1.36
CA ARG A 128 21.24 -4.33 -2.03
C ARG A 128 20.08 -3.37 -2.39
N PRO A 129 20.25 -2.06 -2.19
CA PRO A 129 19.21 -1.11 -2.57
C PRO A 129 18.98 -1.11 -4.08
N LYS A 130 17.73 -1.03 -4.51
CA LYS A 130 17.34 -0.90 -5.92
C LYS A 130 17.29 0.55 -6.38
N LEU A 131 17.06 1.45 -5.45
CA LEU A 131 16.69 2.85 -5.67
C LEU A 131 17.48 3.75 -4.71
N ASP A 132 17.37 5.06 -4.85
CA ASP A 132 17.90 5.99 -3.86
C ASP A 132 17.11 5.90 -2.55
N MET A 133 17.68 5.23 -1.56
CA MET A 133 17.06 5.00 -0.26
C MET A 133 16.87 6.29 0.57
N LYS A 134 17.64 7.35 0.29
CA LYS A 134 17.41 8.66 0.94
C LYS A 134 16.10 9.26 0.44
N ARG A 135 15.84 9.15 -0.86
CA ARG A 135 14.60 9.62 -1.46
C ARG A 135 13.41 8.78 -1.01
N ILE A 136 13.55 7.44 -0.99
CA ILE A 136 12.52 6.53 -0.44
C ILE A 136 12.19 6.92 1.00
N LYS A 137 13.20 7.08 1.85
CA LYS A 137 13.03 7.50 3.23
C LYS A 137 12.27 8.82 3.34
N ALA A 138 12.66 9.84 2.57
CA ALA A 138 12.00 11.15 2.59
C ALA A 138 10.51 11.07 2.22
N ILE A 139 10.13 10.18 1.29
CA ILE A 139 8.72 9.95 0.92
C ILE A 139 7.95 9.35 2.10
N PHE A 140 8.52 8.34 2.78
CA PHE A 140 7.86 7.70 3.91
C PHE A 140 7.82 8.54 5.19
N GLU A 141 8.76 9.47 5.35
CA GLU A 141 8.82 10.36 6.52
C GLU A 141 7.88 11.57 6.42
N LYS A 142 7.10 11.69 5.35
CA LYS A 142 6.03 12.69 5.29
C LYS A 142 5.06 12.48 6.45
N ILE A 143 4.95 13.48 7.31
CA ILE A 143 4.04 13.43 8.47
C ILE A 143 2.75 14.15 8.11
N PRO A 144 1.57 13.55 8.40
CA PRO A 144 0.31 14.24 8.21
C PRO A 144 0.28 15.50 9.09
N SER A 145 -0.15 16.62 8.52
CA SER A 145 -0.48 17.83 9.27
C SER A 145 -1.71 17.56 10.13
N ARG A 146 -1.53 16.93 11.29
CA ARG A 146 -2.63 16.81 12.26
C ARG A 146 -2.75 18.13 12.99
N PRO A 147 -3.94 18.75 13.06
CA PRO A 147 -4.13 19.86 13.95
C PRO A 147 -3.83 19.37 15.37
N ALA A 148 -3.03 20.17 16.11
CA ALA A 148 -2.84 19.93 17.55
C ALA A 148 -4.23 19.88 18.20
N LYS A 149 -4.48 18.80 18.97
CA LYS A 149 -5.68 18.71 19.78
C LYS A 149 -5.65 19.74 20.89
#